data_080bf6d630c4ae93badb7595b745f96e
#
_entry.id   080bf6d630c4ae93badb7595b745f96e
#
_cell.length_a   1.000
_cell.length_b   1.000
_cell.length_c   1.000
_cell.angle_alpha   90.00
_cell.angle_beta   90.00
_cell.angle_gamma   90.00
#
_symmetry.space_group_name_H-M   'P 1'
#
loop_
_entity.id
_entity.type
_entity.pdbx_description
1 polymer ?
#
loop_
_entity_poly.entity_id
_entity_poly.type
_entity_poly.pdbx_seq_one_letter_code
_entity_poly.pdbx_strand_id
1 'polypeptide(L)'
;TALVYTLVKNKVNVWWHIRNEEVLESLLTEGRNAKYLSDIEIDQKYITPVSDINDVVINSEIILVASPSAFLKNVMSELTESLDEKFILSATKGIIAEDYTTITEFFNQTYNLSFDKLGLISGPSHAEEVALDRLSYLTVACKNEDNAQMIGEMFKSNTFKVSYSKD
;
A
#
# COMPACT_ATOMS: atom_id res chain seq x y z
N THR A 1 2.65 -1.75 -7.69
CA THR A 1 2.25 -1.05 -8.93
C THR A 1 0.73 -0.95 -9.05
N ALA A 2 -0.05 -2.06 -9.11
CA ALA A 2 -1.50 -2.03 -9.34
C ALA A 2 -2.29 -1.16 -8.34
N LEU A 3 -2.01 -1.25 -7.03
CA LEU A 3 -2.68 -0.41 -6.03
C LEU A 3 -2.35 1.08 -6.21
N VAL A 4 -1.09 1.41 -6.54
CA VAL A 4 -0.71 2.80 -6.85
C VAL A 4 -1.45 3.29 -8.09
N TYR A 5 -1.52 2.49 -9.15
CA TYR A 5 -2.30 2.82 -10.34
C TYR A 5 -3.77 3.15 -10.00
N THR A 6 -4.42 2.33 -9.16
CA THR A 6 -5.79 2.57 -8.72
C THR A 6 -5.93 3.88 -7.93
N LEU A 7 -5.03 4.13 -6.98
CA LEU A 7 -5.02 5.37 -6.18
C LEU A 7 -4.85 6.60 -7.06
N VAL A 8 -3.92 6.56 -8.00
CA VAL A 8 -3.63 7.65 -8.94
C VAL A 8 -4.82 7.93 -9.86
N LYS A 9 -5.51 6.90 -10.34
CA LYS A 9 -6.77 7.08 -11.11
C LYS A 9 -7.84 7.82 -10.31
N ASN A 10 -7.85 7.64 -9.00
CA ASN A 10 -8.73 8.36 -8.08
C ASN A 10 -8.14 9.68 -7.59
N LYS A 11 -7.04 10.17 -8.22
CA LYS A 11 -6.37 11.45 -7.91
C LYS A 11 -5.83 11.54 -6.48
N VAL A 12 -5.46 10.41 -5.90
CA VAL A 12 -4.77 10.33 -4.61
C VAL A 12 -3.28 10.55 -4.82
N ASN A 13 -2.67 11.48 -4.08
CA ASN A 13 -1.22 11.67 -4.10
C ASN A 13 -0.52 10.54 -3.35
N VAL A 14 0.50 9.95 -3.96
CA VAL A 14 1.23 8.80 -3.43
C VAL A 14 2.72 9.07 -3.37
N TRP A 15 3.28 9.05 -2.16
CA TRP A 15 4.71 8.90 -1.94
C TRP A 15 5.05 7.41 -2.03
N TRP A 16 5.98 7.04 -2.90
CA TRP A 16 6.20 5.62 -3.23
C TRP A 16 7.65 5.21 -3.03
N HIS A 17 7.91 4.42 -1.99
CA HIS A 17 9.23 3.86 -1.73
C HIS A 17 9.64 2.83 -2.79
N ILE A 18 10.73 3.08 -3.48
CA ILE A 18 11.29 2.27 -4.57
C ILE A 18 12.74 1.94 -4.26
N ARG A 19 13.05 0.68 -3.98
CA ARG A 19 14.40 0.21 -3.67
C ARG A 19 15.27 -0.10 -4.90
N ASN A 20 14.66 -0.26 -6.06
CA ASN A 20 15.35 -0.60 -7.29
C ASN A 20 15.56 0.66 -8.13
N GLU A 21 16.82 1.01 -8.39
CA GLU A 21 17.21 2.23 -9.12
C GLU A 21 16.61 2.30 -10.52
N GLU A 22 16.61 1.18 -11.28
CA GLU A 22 16.04 1.11 -12.63
C GLU A 22 14.52 1.41 -12.61
N VAL A 23 13.80 0.89 -11.62
CA VAL A 23 12.37 1.18 -11.45
C VAL A 23 12.15 2.63 -11.03
N LEU A 24 12.98 3.16 -10.15
CA LEU A 24 12.92 4.55 -9.71
C LEU A 24 13.11 5.49 -10.90
N GLU A 25 14.15 5.29 -11.70
CA GLU A 25 14.45 6.07 -12.89
C GLU A 25 13.29 5.99 -13.92
N SER A 26 12.79 4.79 -14.20
CA SER A 26 11.68 4.59 -15.13
C SER A 26 10.39 5.29 -14.67
N LEU A 27 10.08 5.26 -13.37
CA LEU A 27 8.93 5.99 -12.82
C LEU A 27 9.09 7.51 -12.93
N LEU A 28 10.31 8.03 -12.70
CA LEU A 28 10.60 9.46 -12.78
C LEU A 28 10.62 9.99 -14.21
N THR A 29 11.05 9.19 -15.18
CA THR A 29 11.22 9.62 -16.57
C THR A 29 10.01 9.29 -17.45
N GLU A 30 9.43 8.11 -17.27
CA GLU A 30 8.40 7.55 -18.17
C GLU A 30 7.04 7.36 -17.49
N GLY A 31 6.96 7.47 -16.17
CA GLY A 31 5.76 7.14 -15.41
C GLY A 31 5.39 5.65 -15.44
N ARG A 32 6.37 4.78 -15.69
CA ARG A 32 6.18 3.33 -15.82
C ARG A 32 7.06 2.57 -14.84
N ASN A 33 6.56 1.44 -14.34
CA ASN A 33 7.38 0.53 -13.57
C ASN A 33 8.05 -0.48 -14.52
N ALA A 34 9.35 -0.35 -14.74
CA ALA A 34 10.10 -1.17 -15.70
C ALA A 34 10.01 -2.69 -15.44
N LYS A 35 9.70 -3.11 -14.19
CA LYS A 35 9.69 -4.54 -13.81
C LYS A 35 8.32 -5.14 -13.60
N TYR A 36 7.33 -4.32 -13.25
CA TYR A 36 6.01 -4.81 -12.87
C TYR A 36 4.92 -4.00 -13.56
N LEU A 37 4.13 -4.67 -14.43
CA LEU A 37 3.06 -4.04 -15.20
C LEU A 37 3.60 -2.89 -16.07
N SER A 38 4.67 -3.14 -16.81
CA SER A 38 5.40 -2.15 -17.61
C SER A 38 4.56 -1.46 -18.69
N ASP A 39 3.48 -2.10 -19.12
CA ASP A 39 2.56 -1.54 -20.10
C ASP A 39 1.64 -0.44 -19.57
N ILE A 40 1.64 -0.26 -18.21
CA ILE A 40 0.77 0.72 -17.58
C ILE A 40 1.54 2.02 -17.36
N GLU A 41 0.93 3.11 -17.80
CA GLU A 41 1.39 4.47 -17.50
C GLU A 41 0.68 4.99 -16.25
N ILE A 42 1.46 5.47 -15.30
CA ILE A 42 0.99 6.06 -14.05
C ILE A 42 1.18 7.58 -14.16
N ASP A 43 0.12 8.34 -13.95
CA ASP A 43 0.18 9.80 -14.01
C ASP A 43 1.17 10.33 -12.95
N GLN A 44 2.32 10.81 -13.44
CA GLN A 44 3.41 11.32 -12.61
C GLN A 44 3.01 12.52 -11.73
N LYS A 45 1.92 13.20 -12.06
CA LYS A 45 1.38 14.29 -11.26
C LYS A 45 0.99 13.85 -9.85
N TYR A 46 0.62 12.60 -9.68
CA TYR A 46 0.10 12.05 -8.42
C TYR A 46 1.07 11.10 -7.72
N ILE A 47 2.27 10.89 -8.25
CA ILE A 47 3.28 10.05 -7.61
C ILE A 47 4.54 10.86 -7.28
N THR A 48 5.14 10.52 -6.15
CA THR A 48 6.48 10.97 -5.76
C THR A 48 7.31 9.73 -5.43
N PRO A 49 7.99 9.13 -6.43
CA PRO A 49 8.88 7.99 -6.20
C PRO A 49 10.11 8.44 -5.42
N VAL A 50 10.45 7.71 -4.35
CA VAL A 50 11.60 8.00 -3.49
C VAL A 50 12.35 6.71 -3.14
N SER A 51 13.63 6.82 -2.85
CA SER A 51 14.48 5.70 -2.42
C SER A 51 14.55 5.54 -0.91
N ASP A 52 14.20 6.56 -0.14
CA ASP A 52 14.20 6.52 1.32
C ASP A 52 12.77 6.29 1.84
N ILE A 53 12.60 5.26 2.68
CA ILE A 53 11.32 4.94 3.33
C ILE A 53 10.89 6.05 4.29
N ASN A 54 11.82 6.77 4.88
CA ASN A 54 11.54 7.86 5.82
C ASN A 54 10.82 9.02 5.15
N ASP A 55 11.16 9.32 3.89
CA ASP A 55 10.46 10.34 3.09
C ASP A 55 8.97 9.98 2.91
N VAL A 56 8.66 8.70 2.73
CA VAL A 56 7.26 8.24 2.66
C VAL A 56 6.55 8.48 3.98
N VAL A 57 7.17 8.10 5.10
CA VAL A 57 6.55 8.23 6.43
C VAL A 57 6.35 9.69 6.82
N ILE A 58 7.33 10.55 6.56
CA ILE A 58 7.22 11.99 6.86
C ILE A 58 6.04 12.63 6.11
N ASN A 59 5.87 12.29 4.83
CA ASN A 59 4.94 12.97 3.93
C ASN A 59 3.58 12.27 3.76
N SER A 60 3.29 11.20 4.52
CA SER A 60 2.04 10.45 4.40
C SER A 60 1.34 10.26 5.74
N GLU A 61 0.02 10.34 5.76
CA GLU A 61 -0.80 10.03 6.94
C GLU A 61 -1.16 8.53 6.98
N ILE A 62 -1.33 7.91 5.79
CA ILE A 62 -1.64 6.50 5.62
C ILE A 62 -0.44 5.82 4.95
N ILE A 63 0.08 4.78 5.57
CA ILE A 63 1.19 3.98 5.05
C ILE A 63 0.64 2.66 4.52
N LEU A 64 0.62 2.52 3.19
CA LEU A 64 0.19 1.29 2.53
C LEU A 64 1.37 0.30 2.41
N VAL A 65 1.31 -0.77 3.16
CA VAL A 65 2.30 -1.84 3.17
C VAL A 65 1.93 -2.89 2.12
N ALA A 66 2.72 -3.00 1.07
CA ALA A 66 2.50 -3.93 -0.05
C ALA A 66 3.76 -4.77 -0.39
N SER A 67 4.75 -4.77 0.47
CA SER A 67 5.93 -5.64 0.35
C SER A 67 5.56 -7.09 0.66
N PRO A 68 6.14 -8.10 -0.02
CA PRO A 68 5.98 -9.48 0.40
C PRO A 68 6.43 -9.68 1.87
N SER A 69 5.69 -10.48 2.63
CA SER A 69 5.92 -10.66 4.08
C SER A 69 7.36 -11.08 4.43
N ALA A 70 7.99 -11.90 3.58
CA ALA A 70 9.37 -12.33 3.75
C ALA A 70 10.41 -11.17 3.71
N PHE A 71 10.08 -10.03 3.14
CA PHE A 71 10.98 -8.87 3.03
C PHE A 71 10.58 -7.72 3.93
N LEU A 72 9.44 -7.80 4.61
CA LEU A 72 8.91 -6.67 5.37
C LEU A 72 9.87 -6.20 6.46
N LYS A 73 10.40 -7.10 7.27
CA LYS A 73 11.35 -6.76 8.34
C LYS A 73 12.58 -6.04 7.82
N ASN A 74 13.12 -6.51 6.69
CA ASN A 74 14.28 -5.87 6.06
C ASN A 74 13.95 -4.46 5.55
N VAL A 75 12.78 -4.26 4.96
CA VAL A 75 12.32 -2.92 4.55
C VAL A 75 12.15 -2.01 5.76
N MET A 76 11.51 -2.51 6.80
CA MET A 76 11.23 -1.73 8.03
C MET A 76 12.48 -1.46 8.88
N SER A 77 13.57 -2.22 8.70
CA SER A 77 14.84 -1.96 9.42
C SER A 77 15.53 -0.66 9.01
N GLU A 78 15.18 -0.11 7.85
CA GLU A 78 15.69 1.17 7.36
C GLU A 78 14.87 2.37 7.89
N LEU A 79 13.74 2.10 8.55
CA LEU A 79 12.87 3.15 9.10
C LEU A 79 13.43 3.70 10.41
N THR A 80 13.61 5.02 10.46
CA THR A 80 14.02 5.78 11.65
C THR A 80 12.93 6.73 12.14
N GLU A 81 11.96 7.06 11.28
CA GLU A 81 10.84 7.94 11.60
C GLU A 81 9.76 7.23 12.41
N SER A 82 9.06 7.98 13.29
CA SER A 82 7.96 7.44 14.10
C SER A 82 6.71 7.14 13.25
N LEU A 83 6.06 6.02 13.59
CA LEU A 83 4.75 5.63 13.06
C LEU A 83 3.57 6.01 13.97
N ASP A 84 3.80 6.64 15.12
CA ASP A 84 2.79 6.85 16.16
C ASP A 84 1.52 7.56 15.67
N GLU A 85 1.67 8.51 14.76
CA GLU A 85 0.53 9.26 14.20
C GLU A 85 0.08 8.75 12.83
N LYS A 86 0.60 7.60 12.39
CA LYS A 86 0.30 7.04 11.08
C LYS A 86 -0.79 5.97 11.17
N PHE A 87 -1.59 5.86 10.12
CA PHE A 87 -2.48 4.71 9.91
C PHE A 87 -1.76 3.72 9.00
N ILE A 88 -1.61 2.48 9.45
CA ILE A 88 -0.96 1.41 8.66
C ILE A 88 -2.02 0.57 7.99
N LEU A 89 -1.99 0.52 6.67
CA LEU A 89 -2.88 -0.28 5.84
C LEU A 89 -2.09 -1.40 5.19
N SER A 90 -2.34 -2.65 5.55
CA SER A 90 -1.65 -3.79 4.96
C SER A 90 -2.39 -4.33 3.74
N ALA A 91 -1.67 -4.45 2.63
CA ALA A 91 -2.07 -5.23 1.45
C ALA A 91 -1.22 -6.51 1.29
N THR A 92 -0.33 -6.75 2.23
CA THR A 92 0.57 -7.91 2.23
C THR A 92 -0.21 -9.17 2.59
N LYS A 93 -0.06 -10.20 1.77
CA LYS A 93 -0.69 -11.51 2.00
C LYS A 93 0.21 -12.39 2.87
N GLY A 94 -0.42 -13.25 3.68
CA GLY A 94 0.27 -14.23 4.51
C GLY A 94 0.72 -13.69 5.86
N ILE A 95 1.72 -14.35 6.43
CA ILE A 95 2.29 -14.08 7.75
C ILE A 95 3.79 -13.82 7.64
N ILE A 96 4.37 -13.24 8.67
CA ILE A 96 5.82 -13.18 8.86
C ILE A 96 6.25 -14.54 9.42
N ALA A 97 6.90 -15.33 8.59
CA ALA A 97 7.18 -16.75 8.89
C ALA A 97 8.08 -16.95 10.11
N GLU A 98 9.00 -16.02 10.37
CA GLU A 98 9.95 -16.09 11.48
C GLU A 98 9.26 -15.98 12.84
N ASP A 99 8.21 -15.15 12.94
CA ASP A 99 7.49 -14.87 14.20
C ASP A 99 6.11 -15.52 14.23
N TYR A 100 5.65 -16.11 13.11
CA TYR A 100 4.29 -16.64 12.94
C TYR A 100 3.20 -15.58 13.21
N THR A 101 3.50 -14.30 12.94
CA THR A 101 2.60 -13.17 13.17
C THR A 101 1.98 -12.66 11.88
N THR A 102 0.78 -12.14 11.94
CA THR A 102 0.19 -11.35 10.87
C THR A 102 0.92 -10.00 10.74
N ILE A 103 0.73 -9.31 9.62
CA ILE A 103 1.35 -8.00 9.41
C ILE A 103 0.85 -6.97 10.44
N THR A 104 -0.42 -7.01 10.79
CA THR A 104 -1.00 -6.11 11.79
C THR A 104 -0.44 -6.39 13.20
N GLU A 105 -0.29 -7.67 13.58
CA GLU A 105 0.37 -8.04 14.84
C GLU A 105 1.83 -7.60 14.88
N PHE A 106 2.56 -7.72 13.78
CA PHE A 106 3.93 -7.22 13.70
C PHE A 106 4.02 -5.73 13.99
N PHE A 107 3.17 -4.90 13.37
CA PHE A 107 3.16 -3.47 13.65
C PHE A 107 2.72 -3.14 15.08
N ASN A 108 1.74 -3.87 15.61
CA ASN A 108 1.32 -3.72 17.01
C ASN A 108 2.46 -4.05 18.00
N GLN A 109 3.13 -5.19 17.79
CA GLN A 109 4.17 -5.67 18.72
C GLN A 109 5.49 -4.90 18.59
N THR A 110 5.92 -4.58 17.37
CA THR A 110 7.22 -3.96 17.10
C THR A 110 7.21 -2.45 17.32
N TYR A 111 6.12 -1.80 16.91
CA TYR A 111 5.98 -0.33 16.95
C TYR A 111 4.95 0.15 17.97
N ASN A 112 4.40 -0.75 18.79
CA ASN A 112 3.40 -0.46 19.81
C ASN A 112 2.17 0.31 19.28
N LEU A 113 1.79 0.07 18.04
CA LEU A 113 0.64 0.71 17.41
C LEU A 113 -0.67 0.05 17.87
N SER A 114 -1.65 0.86 18.26
CA SER A 114 -3.00 0.36 18.55
C SER A 114 -3.65 -0.24 17.30
N PHE A 115 -4.43 -1.31 17.46
CA PHE A 115 -5.21 -1.90 16.36
C PHE A 115 -6.21 -0.92 15.72
N ASP A 116 -6.56 0.18 16.39
CA ASP A 116 -7.40 1.25 15.82
C ASP A 116 -6.66 2.04 14.72
N LYS A 117 -5.31 1.99 14.70
CA LYS A 117 -4.44 2.57 13.67
C LYS A 117 -3.99 1.57 12.61
N LEU A 118 -4.53 0.36 12.63
CA LEU A 118 -4.17 -0.72 11.72
C LEU A 118 -5.38 -1.14 10.89
N GLY A 119 -5.14 -1.37 9.60
CA GLY A 119 -6.14 -1.89 8.69
C GLY A 119 -5.54 -2.89 7.71
N LEU A 120 -6.42 -3.64 7.09
CA LEU A 120 -6.06 -4.64 6.08
C LEU A 120 -6.90 -4.43 4.83
N ILE A 121 -6.28 -4.56 3.67
CA ILE A 121 -7.00 -4.73 2.41
C ILE A 121 -6.73 -6.10 1.84
N SER A 122 -7.80 -6.78 1.43
CA SER A 122 -7.76 -8.11 0.86
C SER A 122 -8.79 -8.25 -0.26
N GLY A 123 -8.64 -9.23 -1.12
CA GLY A 123 -9.62 -9.51 -2.15
C GLY A 123 -9.09 -10.46 -3.22
N PRO A 124 -9.98 -11.12 -3.96
CA PRO A 124 -9.65 -11.98 -5.09
C PRO A 124 -9.36 -11.15 -6.34
N SER A 125 -8.34 -10.31 -6.29
CA SER A 125 -7.92 -9.47 -7.42
C SER A 125 -6.45 -9.72 -7.74
N HIS A 126 -6.17 -9.99 -9.01
CA HIS A 126 -4.81 -10.09 -9.51
C HIS A 126 -4.35 -8.72 -10.04
N ALA A 127 -3.07 -8.42 -9.83
CA ALA A 127 -2.49 -7.13 -10.22
C ALA A 127 -2.70 -6.83 -11.71
N GLU A 128 -2.60 -7.84 -12.55
CA GLU A 128 -2.82 -7.75 -14.01
C GLU A 128 -4.28 -7.43 -14.36
N GLU A 129 -5.24 -7.97 -13.61
CA GLU A 129 -6.66 -7.69 -13.82
C GLU A 129 -7.02 -6.26 -13.42
N VAL A 130 -6.47 -5.80 -12.29
CA VAL A 130 -6.61 -4.40 -11.85
C VAL A 130 -6.00 -3.46 -12.89
N ALA A 131 -4.85 -3.81 -13.42
CA ALA A 131 -4.14 -3.06 -14.44
C ALA A 131 -4.91 -2.94 -15.76
N LEU A 132 -5.67 -3.96 -16.12
CA LEU A 132 -6.53 -3.99 -17.31
C LEU A 132 -7.94 -3.43 -17.06
N ASP A 133 -8.16 -2.75 -15.94
CA ASP A 133 -9.46 -2.21 -15.54
C ASP A 133 -10.59 -3.27 -15.52
N ARG A 134 -10.24 -4.53 -15.22
CA ARG A 134 -11.24 -5.58 -15.03
C ARG A 134 -11.92 -5.42 -13.68
N LEU A 135 -13.16 -5.88 -13.62
CA LEU A 135 -13.93 -5.84 -12.38
C LEU A 135 -13.18 -6.59 -11.27
N SER A 136 -12.79 -5.85 -10.25
CA SER A 136 -12.03 -6.33 -9.11
C SER A 136 -12.77 -6.03 -7.80
N TYR A 137 -12.52 -6.86 -6.79
CA TYR A 137 -13.15 -6.73 -5.49
C TYR A 137 -12.09 -6.53 -4.42
N LEU A 138 -12.34 -5.61 -3.51
CA LEU A 138 -11.50 -5.31 -2.38
C LEU A 138 -12.34 -5.31 -1.11
N THR A 139 -11.85 -5.94 -0.06
CA THR A 139 -12.39 -5.80 1.29
C THR A 139 -11.43 -4.98 2.12
N VAL A 140 -11.94 -3.91 2.72
CA VAL A 140 -11.21 -3.10 3.70
C VAL A 140 -11.65 -3.56 5.08
N ALA A 141 -10.72 -4.07 5.87
CA ALA A 141 -10.96 -4.48 7.25
C ALA A 141 -10.27 -3.50 8.21
N CYS A 142 -11.05 -2.81 9.02
CA CYS A 142 -10.59 -1.88 10.04
C CYS A 142 -11.52 -1.94 11.24
N LYS A 143 -10.98 -1.83 12.44
CA LYS A 143 -11.78 -1.71 13.68
C LYS A 143 -12.71 -0.50 13.66
N ASN A 144 -12.23 0.63 13.14
CA ASN A 144 -12.99 1.86 13.00
C ASN A 144 -13.66 1.91 11.62
N GLU A 145 -15.00 2.02 11.60
CA GLU A 145 -15.78 2.05 10.35
C GLU A 145 -15.51 3.30 9.51
N ASP A 146 -15.27 4.46 10.12
CA ASP A 146 -14.99 5.71 9.41
C ASP A 146 -13.67 5.59 8.65
N ASN A 147 -12.66 4.99 9.28
CA ASN A 147 -11.38 4.70 8.62
C ASN A 147 -11.56 3.71 7.45
N ALA A 148 -12.37 2.66 7.65
CA ALA A 148 -12.65 1.71 6.59
C ALA A 148 -13.32 2.38 5.38
N GLN A 149 -14.32 3.24 5.62
CA GLN A 149 -15.01 3.97 4.57
C GLN A 149 -14.08 4.96 3.86
N MET A 150 -13.31 5.76 4.60
CA MET A 150 -12.32 6.68 4.05
C MET A 150 -11.33 5.95 3.12
N ILE A 151 -10.76 4.84 3.58
CA ILE A 151 -9.85 4.02 2.78
C ILE A 151 -10.55 3.44 1.55
N GLY A 152 -11.78 2.93 1.74
CA GLY A 152 -12.55 2.35 0.64
C GLY A 152 -12.82 3.35 -0.49
N GLU A 153 -13.13 4.58 -0.18
CA GLU A 153 -13.37 5.63 -1.19
C GLU A 153 -12.09 5.98 -1.97
N MET A 154 -10.90 5.81 -1.39
CA MET A 154 -9.63 6.00 -2.12
C MET A 154 -9.43 4.97 -3.23
N PHE A 155 -10.01 3.78 -3.12
CA PHE A 155 -9.88 2.69 -4.10
C PHE A 155 -11.10 2.50 -5.00
N LYS A 156 -12.28 2.96 -4.56
CA LYS A 156 -13.55 2.69 -5.22
C LYS A 156 -13.63 3.32 -6.61
N SER A 157 -14.06 2.53 -7.59
CA SER A 157 -14.29 2.97 -8.96
C SER A 157 -15.39 2.13 -9.64
N ASN A 158 -15.64 2.38 -10.92
CA ASN A 158 -16.57 1.56 -11.71
C ASN A 158 -16.11 0.10 -11.81
N THR A 159 -14.80 -0.12 -11.86
CA THR A 159 -14.16 -1.44 -12.00
C THR A 159 -13.60 -1.98 -10.68
N PHE A 160 -13.60 -1.19 -9.61
CA PHE A 160 -13.08 -1.58 -8.30
C PHE A 160 -14.18 -1.47 -7.25
N LYS A 161 -14.73 -2.61 -6.84
CA LYS A 161 -15.80 -2.69 -5.85
C LYS A 161 -15.22 -2.92 -4.46
N VAL A 162 -15.67 -2.14 -3.50
CA VAL A 162 -15.18 -2.19 -2.12
C VAL A 162 -16.26 -2.69 -1.19
N SER A 163 -15.92 -3.63 -0.33
CA SER A 163 -16.68 -4.08 0.82
C SER A 163 -15.92 -3.79 2.11
N TYR A 164 -16.61 -3.84 3.24
CA TYR A 164 -16.06 -3.47 4.53
C TYR A 164 -16.23 -4.61 5.54
N SER A 165 -15.23 -4.78 6.42
CA SER A 165 -15.27 -5.71 7.54
C SER A 165 -14.73 -5.03 8.80
N LYS A 166 -15.14 -5.54 9.96
CA LYS A 166 -14.56 -5.14 11.26
C LYS A 166 -13.47 -6.10 11.73
N ASP A 167 -13.37 -7.27 11.07
CA ASP A 167 -12.40 -8.33 11.37
C ASP A 167 -11.31 -8.39 10.30
#